data_e955f1d1ad5ac8726ad574234a232e9b
#
_entry.id   e955f1d1ad5ac8726ad574234a232e9b
#
_cell.length_a   1.000
_cell.length_b   1.000
_cell.length_c   1.000
_cell.angle_alpha   90.00
_cell.angle_beta   90.00
_cell.angle_gamma   90.00
#
_symmetry.space_group_name_H-M   'P 1'
#
loop_
_entity.id
_entity.type
_entity.pdbx_description
1 polymer ?
#
loop_
_entity_poly.entity_id
_entity_poly.type
_entity_poly.pdbx_seq_one_letter_code
_entity_poly.pdbx_strand_id
1 'polypeptide(L)'
;MTVVSLTALHTKPGPSWEDIQKHIKKGNDLARKHGAENVTTLVGMAAGTATGTLTILATSADWTSFGKSQDASLADPEMQALMADPNSPVATWDTYVLQTIPDM
;
A
#
# COMPACT_ATOMS: atom_id res chain seq x y z
N MET A 1 -2.25 17.75 11.11
CA MET A 1 -2.92 16.42 11.11
C MET A 1 -2.30 15.59 9.99
N THR A 2 -1.89 14.38 10.32
CA THR A 2 -1.31 13.46 9.32
C THR A 2 -2.33 12.38 8.98
N VAL A 3 -2.48 12.11 7.68
CA VAL A 3 -3.30 11.00 7.20
C VAL A 3 -2.38 9.79 6.98
N VAL A 4 -2.78 8.64 7.50
CA VAL A 4 -2.02 7.38 7.39
C VAL A 4 -2.88 6.36 6.68
N SER A 5 -2.36 5.78 5.60
CA SER A 5 -3.00 4.64 4.96
C SER A 5 -2.25 3.35 5.29
N LEU A 6 -3.01 2.32 5.60
CA LEU A 6 -2.49 0.96 5.82
C LEU A 6 -3.19 0.03 4.83
N THR A 7 -2.41 -0.62 3.98
CA THR A 7 -2.96 -1.58 3.02
C THR A 7 -2.43 -2.97 3.35
N ALA A 8 -3.29 -3.82 3.84
CA ALA A 8 -2.96 -5.22 4.13
C ALA A 8 -3.08 -6.04 2.84
N LEU A 9 -2.03 -6.75 2.49
CA LEU A 9 -1.95 -7.56 1.28
C LEU A 9 -2.04 -9.04 1.63
N HIS A 10 -2.94 -9.74 0.94
CA HIS A 10 -3.09 -11.19 1.03
C HIS A 10 -2.55 -11.80 -0.26
N THR A 11 -1.44 -12.51 -0.16
CA THR A 11 -0.76 -13.09 -1.32
C THR A 11 -1.42 -14.39 -1.76
N LYS A 12 -1.32 -14.68 -3.07
CA LYS A 12 -1.71 -15.97 -3.63
C LYS A 12 -0.72 -17.04 -3.20
N PRO A 13 -1.15 -18.32 -3.07
CA PRO A 13 -0.20 -19.43 -2.96
C PRO A 13 0.58 -19.60 -4.27
N GLY A 14 1.85 -19.93 -4.15
CA GLY A 14 2.71 -20.27 -5.29
C GLY A 14 3.75 -19.23 -5.70
N PRO A 15 3.46 -17.91 -5.79
CA PRO A 15 4.48 -16.92 -6.13
C PRO A 15 5.68 -16.94 -5.20
N SER A 16 6.87 -16.74 -5.77
CA SER A 16 8.09 -16.64 -4.97
C SER A 16 8.12 -15.32 -4.18
N TRP A 17 8.91 -15.32 -3.10
CA TRP A 17 9.14 -14.09 -2.34
C TRP A 17 9.70 -12.97 -3.23
N GLU A 18 10.57 -13.32 -4.17
CA GLU A 18 11.14 -12.36 -5.12
C GLU A 18 10.07 -11.71 -5.99
N ASP A 19 9.11 -12.48 -6.48
CA ASP A 19 7.99 -11.95 -7.29
C ASP A 19 7.11 -11.03 -6.45
N ILE A 20 6.84 -11.40 -5.21
CA ILE A 20 6.07 -10.58 -4.27
C ILE A 20 6.79 -9.26 -4.02
N GLN A 21 8.10 -9.29 -3.75
CA GLN A 21 8.90 -8.09 -3.52
C GLN A 21 8.88 -7.15 -4.74
N LYS A 22 9.05 -7.67 -5.94
CA LYS A 22 9.03 -6.87 -7.17
C LYS A 22 7.69 -6.16 -7.35
N HIS A 23 6.61 -6.87 -7.13
CA HIS A 23 5.26 -6.31 -7.27
C HIS A 23 5.01 -5.19 -6.27
N ILE A 24 5.31 -5.42 -5.01
CA ILE A 24 5.13 -4.44 -3.94
C ILE A 24 6.04 -3.22 -4.17
N LYS A 25 7.29 -3.44 -4.53
CA LYS A 25 8.23 -2.36 -4.79
C LYS A 25 7.73 -1.46 -5.91
N LYS A 26 7.24 -2.04 -7.00
CA LYS A 26 6.69 -1.27 -8.12
C LYS A 26 5.51 -0.42 -7.69
N GLY A 27 4.58 -0.99 -6.94
CA GLY A 27 3.43 -0.25 -6.41
C GLY A 27 3.85 0.88 -5.47
N ASN A 28 4.80 0.63 -4.58
CA ASN A 28 5.32 1.63 -3.67
C ASN A 28 6.03 2.77 -4.39
N ASP A 29 6.82 2.47 -5.41
CA ASP A 29 7.50 3.48 -6.21
C ASP A 29 6.50 4.36 -6.97
N LEU A 30 5.43 3.78 -7.51
CA LEU A 30 4.34 4.53 -8.13
C LEU A 30 3.61 5.42 -7.12
N ALA A 31 3.34 4.92 -5.92
CA ALA A 31 2.73 5.71 -4.86
C ALA A 31 3.60 6.91 -4.48
N ARG A 32 4.91 6.72 -4.35
CA ARG A 32 5.86 7.81 -4.08
C ARG A 32 5.89 8.83 -5.21
N LYS A 33 5.85 8.37 -6.45
CA LYS A 33 5.79 9.24 -7.63
C LYS A 33 4.60 10.19 -7.56
N HIS A 34 3.48 9.74 -7.00
CA HIS A 34 2.25 10.51 -6.89
C HIS A 34 2.06 11.18 -5.53
N GLY A 35 3.12 11.30 -4.75
CA GLY A 35 3.14 12.14 -3.56
C GLY A 35 2.95 11.44 -2.23
N ALA A 36 2.78 10.13 -2.18
CA ALA A 36 2.74 9.39 -0.92
C ALA A 36 4.11 9.49 -0.22
N GLU A 37 4.08 9.73 1.08
CA GLU A 37 5.28 9.89 1.89
C GLU A 37 5.47 8.71 2.82
N ASN A 38 6.71 8.48 3.26
CA ASN A 38 7.04 7.44 4.24
C ASN A 38 6.49 6.07 3.87
N VAL A 39 6.51 5.73 2.59
CA VAL A 39 6.00 4.44 2.11
C VAL A 39 6.90 3.32 2.60
N THR A 40 6.34 2.44 3.42
CA THR A 40 7.07 1.36 4.09
C THR A 40 6.25 0.09 4.05
N THR A 41 6.91 -1.03 3.80
CA THR A 41 6.26 -2.34 3.86
C THR A 41 6.62 -3.02 5.18
N LEU A 42 5.59 -3.48 5.88
CA LEU A 42 5.71 -4.13 7.18
C LEU A 42 5.22 -5.57 7.07
N VAL A 43 5.74 -6.44 7.91
CA VAL A 43 5.26 -7.81 8.05
C VAL A 43 4.79 -8.04 9.48
N GLY A 44 3.64 -8.67 9.63
CA GLY A 44 3.11 -9.01 10.95
C GLY A 44 3.88 -10.16 11.58
N MET A 45 4.61 -9.90 12.65
CA MET A 45 5.41 -10.92 13.35
C MET A 45 4.66 -11.52 14.52
N ALA A 46 3.97 -10.69 15.30
CA ALA A 46 3.18 -11.13 16.45
C ALA A 46 1.90 -10.29 16.49
N ALA A 47 1.05 -10.47 15.49
CA ALA A 47 -0.10 -9.61 15.21
C ALA A 47 -1.44 -10.37 15.18
N GLY A 48 -1.53 -11.50 15.92
CA GLY A 48 -2.74 -12.32 15.91
C GLY A 48 -3.05 -12.85 14.52
N THR A 49 -4.26 -12.60 14.02
CA THR A 49 -4.68 -13.04 12.68
C THR A 49 -3.92 -12.36 11.55
N ALA A 50 -3.26 -11.23 11.81
CA ALA A 50 -2.44 -10.52 10.83
C ALA A 50 -0.98 -10.99 10.79
N THR A 51 -0.60 -12.01 11.59
CA THR A 51 0.75 -12.57 11.55
C THR A 51 1.04 -13.15 10.17
N GLY A 52 2.18 -12.74 9.57
CA GLY A 52 2.56 -13.12 8.22
C GLY A 52 1.95 -12.26 7.12
N THR A 53 1.01 -11.38 7.45
CA THR A 53 0.41 -10.44 6.49
C THR A 53 1.37 -9.30 6.20
N LEU A 54 1.50 -8.95 4.92
CA LEU A 54 2.26 -7.78 4.50
C LEU A 54 1.36 -6.56 4.52
N THR A 55 1.85 -5.47 5.10
CA THR A 55 1.10 -4.22 5.18
C THR A 55 1.95 -3.07 4.66
N ILE A 56 1.38 -2.28 3.76
CA ILE A 56 2.03 -1.08 3.25
C ILE A 56 1.50 0.11 4.04
N LEU A 57 2.41 0.83 4.68
CA LEU A 57 2.12 2.09 5.36
C LEU A 57 2.55 3.24 4.47
N ALA A 58 1.69 4.24 4.32
CA ALA A 58 2.01 5.48 3.64
C ALA A 58 1.39 6.65 4.39
N THR A 59 2.00 7.81 4.32
CA THR A 59 1.49 9.01 4.98
C THR A 59 1.27 10.14 3.99
N SER A 60 0.37 11.04 4.34
CA SER A 60 0.13 12.30 3.65
C SER A 60 -0.03 13.41 4.68
N ALA A 61 0.34 14.64 4.31
CA ALA A 61 0.32 15.77 5.23
C ALA A 61 -1.09 16.11 5.74
N ASP A 62 -2.08 15.95 4.87
CA ASP A 62 -3.48 16.25 5.15
C ASP A 62 -4.40 15.49 4.18
N TRP A 63 -5.71 15.64 4.35
CA TRP A 63 -6.71 14.97 3.50
C TRP A 63 -6.68 15.47 2.05
N THR A 64 -6.35 16.73 1.82
CA THR A 64 -6.22 17.28 0.47
C THR A 64 -5.07 16.63 -0.27
N SER A 65 -3.91 16.54 0.36
CA SER A 65 -2.73 15.86 -0.21
C SER A 65 -2.99 14.38 -0.44
N PHE A 66 -3.67 13.72 0.49
CA PHE A 66 -4.07 12.32 0.35
C PHE A 66 -4.97 12.12 -0.87
N GLY A 67 -6.01 12.95 -1.02
CA GLY A 67 -6.94 12.87 -2.15
C GLY A 67 -6.23 13.08 -3.50
N LYS A 68 -5.35 14.07 -3.60
CA LYS A 68 -4.56 14.30 -4.81
C LYS A 68 -3.67 13.12 -5.17
N SER A 69 -3.00 12.54 -4.18
CA SER A 69 -2.14 11.37 -4.37
C SER A 69 -2.95 10.16 -4.84
N GLN A 70 -4.11 9.92 -4.23
CA GLN A 70 -5.00 8.83 -4.62
C GLN A 70 -5.53 9.00 -6.04
N ASP A 71 -6.00 10.19 -6.38
CA ASP A 71 -6.52 10.48 -7.73
C ASP A 71 -5.42 10.30 -8.79
N ALA A 72 -4.22 10.79 -8.53
CA ALA A 72 -3.09 10.65 -9.44
C ALA A 72 -2.67 9.18 -9.61
N SER A 73 -2.65 8.42 -8.52
CA SER A 73 -2.30 6.99 -8.56
C SER A 73 -3.33 6.19 -9.36
N LEU A 74 -4.63 6.43 -9.13
CA LEU A 74 -5.70 5.72 -9.83
C LEU A 74 -5.78 6.09 -11.31
N ALA A 75 -5.35 7.29 -11.68
CA ALA A 75 -5.30 7.75 -13.07
C ALA A 75 -4.04 7.28 -13.83
N ASP A 76 -3.03 6.76 -13.13
CA ASP A 76 -1.78 6.31 -13.75
C ASP A 76 -1.99 4.97 -14.45
N PRO A 77 -1.75 4.89 -15.79
CA PRO A 77 -1.89 3.63 -16.52
C PRO A 77 -0.99 2.51 -16.00
N GLU A 78 0.20 2.83 -15.48
CA GLU A 78 1.09 1.82 -14.87
C GLU A 78 0.50 1.25 -13.59
N MET A 79 -0.11 2.09 -12.75
CA MET A 79 -0.79 1.63 -11.54
C MET A 79 -2.00 0.78 -11.89
N GLN A 80 -2.80 1.21 -12.87
CA GLN A 80 -3.95 0.45 -13.35
C GLN A 80 -3.53 -0.93 -13.86
N ALA A 81 -2.46 -0.99 -14.64
CA ALA A 81 -1.93 -2.25 -15.17
C ALA A 81 -1.42 -3.15 -14.04
N LEU A 82 -0.75 -2.58 -13.03
CA LEU A 82 -0.26 -3.33 -11.88
C LEU A 82 -1.40 -3.95 -11.08
N MET A 83 -2.47 -3.19 -10.83
CA MET A 83 -3.63 -3.65 -10.06
C MET A 83 -4.47 -4.68 -10.84
N ALA A 84 -4.52 -4.58 -12.17
CA ALA A 84 -5.31 -5.45 -13.03
C ALA A 84 -4.52 -6.66 -13.57
N ASP A 85 -3.24 -6.80 -13.22
CA ASP A 85 -2.39 -7.88 -13.71
C ASP A 85 -2.91 -9.23 -13.25
N PRO A 86 -3.32 -10.15 -14.19
CA PRO A 86 -3.82 -11.47 -13.80
C PRO A 86 -2.73 -12.35 -13.17
N ASN A 87 -1.46 -12.01 -13.38
CA ASN A 87 -0.32 -12.70 -12.78
C ASN A 87 0.17 -12.05 -11.50
N SER A 88 -0.58 -11.08 -10.95
CA SER A 88 -0.24 -10.45 -9.67
C SER A 88 -0.10 -11.50 -8.56
N PRO A 89 0.94 -11.42 -7.73
CA PRO A 89 1.07 -12.31 -6.57
C PRO A 89 0.09 -11.96 -5.44
N VAL A 90 -0.60 -10.83 -5.54
CA VAL A 90 -1.59 -10.38 -4.54
C VAL A 90 -2.98 -10.87 -4.93
N ALA A 91 -3.64 -11.59 -4.02
CA ALA A 91 -5.00 -12.09 -4.23
C ALA A 91 -6.03 -11.01 -3.90
N THR A 92 -5.93 -10.42 -2.72
CA THR A 92 -6.82 -9.37 -2.23
C THR A 92 -6.04 -8.38 -1.39
N TRP A 93 -6.63 -7.21 -1.17
CA TRP A 93 -6.07 -6.22 -0.24
C TRP A 93 -7.19 -5.47 0.47
N ASP A 94 -6.88 -5.02 1.70
CA ASP A 94 -7.75 -4.18 2.50
C ASP A 94 -7.02 -2.89 2.86
N THR A 95 -7.65 -1.74 2.61
CA THR A 95 -7.06 -0.45 2.91
C THR A 95 -7.82 0.24 4.03
N TYR A 96 -7.08 0.70 5.04
CA TYR A 96 -7.57 1.49 6.16
C TYR A 96 -6.94 2.88 6.08
N VAL A 97 -7.75 3.90 6.22
CA VAL A 97 -7.27 5.28 6.21
C VAL A 97 -7.56 5.91 7.58
N LEU A 98 -6.51 6.37 8.21
CA LEU A 98 -6.51 6.84 9.59
C LEU A 98 -5.94 8.26 9.62
N GLN A 99 -6.21 8.98 10.67
CA GLN A 99 -5.57 10.26 10.89
C GLN A 99 -5.05 10.35 12.32
N THR A 100 -3.98 11.13 12.50
CA THR A 100 -3.48 11.41 13.84
C THR A 100 -4.46 12.30 14.58
N ILE A 101 -4.55 12.10 15.89
CA ILE A 101 -5.31 12.98 16.78
C ILE A 101 -4.31 13.95 17.38
N PRO A 102 -4.48 15.29 17.20
CA PRO A 102 -3.58 16.26 17.80
C PRO A 102 -3.46 16.09 19.31
N ASP A 103 -2.25 16.22 19.82
CA ASP A 103 -1.94 16.17 21.25
C ASP A 103 -2.25 14.82 21.96
N MET A 104 -2.26 13.73 21.18
CA MET A 104 -2.42 12.38 21.75
C MET A 104 -1.29 11.44 21.39
#